data_7964d6cc427bd313c4a5adcb1b2ed7a2
#
_entry.id   7964d6cc427bd313c4a5adcb1b2ed7a2
#
_cell.length_a   1.000
_cell.length_b   1.000
_cell.length_c   1.000
_cell.angle_alpha   90.00
_cell.angle_beta   90.00
_cell.angle_gamma   90.00
#
_symmetry.space_group_name_H-M   'P 1'
#
loop_
_entity.id
_entity.type
_entity.pdbx_description
1 polymer ?
#
loop_
_entity_poly.entity_id
_entity_poly.type
_entity_poly.pdbx_seq_one_letter_code
_entity_poly.pdbx_strand_id
1 'polypeptide(L)'
;MHRLTILFCGATGRFGPLTSLLRDRGHRVLATTRVPASAAARRLTQRGAETVRADFDDVVSLAAAARQADAIVAAGTAHAAGPAADGRHGRNIIDAAKAAEVNHLVYITVADADRPTGVPILDSKHAVEQYLRSSGVPHTIVAPVYLMENLWNPWNAAALDAGLLPSPVSPSRLLQQIPVADVLAFTARVLESRDDMLAERIEIASDEVSAEQAARIVSRLLGRQVAVADHLAGPPNPLFTRLEEVGTAVDIAALRRRHPDLVWHTFADWALTQDWGRLKEGDVPPGCDTEVGGW
;
A
#
# COMPACT_ATOMS: atom_id res chain seq x y z
N MET A 1 -24.01 -3.28 11.61
CA MET A 1 -22.98 -2.31 11.18
C MET A 1 -23.67 -1.06 10.67
N HIS A 2 -23.20 0.13 11.05
CA HIS A 2 -23.74 1.40 10.56
C HIS A 2 -23.22 1.65 9.14
N ARG A 3 -24.12 2.00 8.21
CA ARG A 3 -23.76 2.34 6.82
C ARG A 3 -23.08 3.72 6.80
N LEU A 4 -21.85 3.80 6.30
CA LEU A 4 -21.10 5.04 6.13
C LEU A 4 -21.10 5.50 4.67
N THR A 5 -21.03 6.81 4.46
CA THR A 5 -20.61 7.42 3.20
C THR A 5 -19.13 7.76 3.33
N ILE A 6 -18.29 7.18 2.48
CA ILE A 6 -16.83 7.26 2.56
C ILE A 6 -16.30 8.00 1.34
N LEU A 7 -15.60 9.12 1.55
CA LEU A 7 -14.84 9.79 0.49
C LEU A 7 -13.47 9.11 0.36
N PHE A 8 -13.20 8.54 -0.81
CA PHE A 8 -11.92 7.88 -1.08
C PHE A 8 -11.03 8.74 -1.96
N CYS A 9 -10.01 9.37 -1.35
CA CYS A 9 -8.96 10.14 -1.99
C CYS A 9 -7.82 9.22 -2.42
N GLY A 10 -7.57 9.11 -3.73
CA GLY A 10 -6.57 8.18 -4.30
C GLY A 10 -7.15 6.87 -4.85
N ALA A 11 -8.46 6.78 -5.02
CA ALA A 11 -9.16 5.60 -5.52
C ALA A 11 -8.74 5.13 -6.93
N THR A 12 -8.11 5.99 -7.73
CA THR A 12 -7.57 5.63 -9.05
C THR A 12 -6.23 4.88 -8.99
N GLY A 13 -5.60 4.84 -7.81
CA GLY A 13 -4.31 4.20 -7.58
C GLY A 13 -4.43 2.72 -7.20
N ARG A 14 -3.34 2.21 -6.61
CA ARG A 14 -3.16 0.79 -6.21
C ARG A 14 -4.24 0.30 -5.24
N PHE A 15 -4.70 1.15 -4.35
CA PHE A 15 -5.74 0.83 -3.36
C PHE A 15 -7.17 0.94 -3.91
N GLY A 16 -7.35 1.20 -5.20
CA GLY A 16 -8.66 1.31 -5.85
C GLY A 16 -9.64 0.16 -5.59
N PRO A 17 -9.21 -1.11 -5.44
CA PRO A 17 -10.10 -2.22 -5.07
C PRO A 17 -10.79 -2.06 -3.72
N LEU A 18 -10.33 -1.18 -2.82
CA LEU A 18 -11.05 -0.81 -1.59
C LEU A 18 -12.49 -0.36 -1.87
N THR A 19 -12.72 0.26 -3.02
CA THR A 19 -14.06 0.67 -3.47
C THR A 19 -15.05 -0.48 -3.48
N SER A 20 -14.69 -1.60 -4.12
CA SER A 20 -15.56 -2.79 -4.18
C SER A 20 -15.72 -3.41 -2.79
N LEU A 21 -14.63 -3.52 -2.03
CA LEU A 21 -14.66 -4.10 -0.68
C LEU A 21 -15.61 -3.32 0.26
N LEU A 22 -15.54 -2.00 0.26
CA LEU A 22 -16.40 -1.15 1.10
C LEU A 22 -17.85 -1.22 0.67
N ARG A 23 -18.13 -1.21 -0.63
CA ARG A 23 -19.47 -1.39 -1.18
C ARG A 23 -20.07 -2.75 -0.76
N ASP A 24 -19.30 -3.83 -0.89
CA ASP A 24 -19.75 -5.19 -0.56
C ASP A 24 -20.02 -5.35 0.95
N ARG A 25 -19.41 -4.47 1.77
CA ARG A 25 -19.72 -4.32 3.21
C ARG A 25 -20.88 -3.35 3.48
N GLY A 26 -21.56 -2.86 2.45
CA GLY A 26 -22.77 -2.03 2.56
C GLY A 26 -22.53 -0.52 2.67
N HIS A 27 -21.29 -0.04 2.53
CA HIS A 27 -20.97 1.38 2.55
C HIS A 27 -21.23 2.05 1.19
N ARG A 28 -21.45 3.37 1.22
CA ARG A 28 -21.48 4.23 0.03
C ARG A 28 -20.08 4.80 -0.19
N VAL A 29 -19.54 4.69 -1.41
CA VAL A 29 -18.19 5.17 -1.73
C VAL A 29 -18.24 6.30 -2.74
N LEU A 30 -17.72 7.46 -2.35
CA LEU A 30 -17.48 8.63 -3.19
C LEU A 30 -16.00 8.64 -3.58
N ALA A 31 -15.67 8.39 -4.82
CA ALA A 31 -14.29 8.34 -5.31
C ALA A 31 -13.90 9.68 -5.94
N THR A 32 -12.85 10.33 -5.43
CA THR A 32 -12.37 11.59 -6.00
C THR A 32 -11.74 11.40 -7.38
N THR A 33 -12.06 12.28 -8.29
CA THR A 33 -11.42 12.35 -9.61
C THR A 33 -11.38 13.78 -10.13
N ARG A 34 -10.30 14.17 -10.80
CA ARG A 34 -10.23 15.47 -11.50
C ARG A 34 -11.09 15.49 -12.74
N VAL A 35 -11.22 14.34 -13.41
CA VAL A 35 -11.95 14.20 -14.69
C VAL A 35 -12.95 13.06 -14.60
N PRO A 36 -14.23 13.35 -14.26
CA PRO A 36 -15.28 12.32 -14.11
C PRO A 36 -15.53 11.49 -15.39
N ALA A 37 -15.26 12.05 -16.57
CA ALA A 37 -15.40 11.34 -17.84
C ALA A 37 -14.19 10.47 -18.22
N SER A 38 -13.14 10.39 -17.39
CA SER A 38 -11.94 9.61 -17.69
C SER A 38 -12.18 8.09 -17.65
N ALA A 39 -11.31 7.33 -18.33
CA ALA A 39 -11.35 5.87 -18.26
C ALA A 39 -11.13 5.35 -16.81
N ALA A 40 -10.31 6.06 -16.02
CA ALA A 40 -10.10 5.72 -14.62
C ALA A 40 -11.39 5.93 -13.80
N ALA A 41 -12.11 7.03 -14.01
CA ALA A 41 -13.39 7.29 -13.35
C ALA A 41 -14.46 6.24 -13.73
N ARG A 42 -14.53 5.87 -15.01
CA ARG A 42 -15.43 4.79 -15.46
C ARG A 42 -15.15 3.45 -14.78
N ARG A 43 -13.86 3.09 -14.60
CA ARG A 43 -13.50 1.87 -13.83
C ARG A 43 -13.94 1.94 -12.37
N LEU A 44 -13.89 3.11 -11.74
CA LEU A 44 -14.38 3.29 -10.37
C LEU A 44 -15.90 3.11 -10.30
N THR A 45 -16.65 3.67 -11.27
CA THR A 45 -18.10 3.50 -11.37
C THR A 45 -18.47 2.01 -11.60
N GLN A 46 -17.72 1.30 -12.44
CA GLN A 46 -17.90 -0.16 -12.62
C GLN A 46 -17.66 -0.96 -11.34
N ARG A 47 -16.78 -0.48 -10.45
CA ARG A 47 -16.57 -1.03 -9.10
C ARG A 47 -17.65 -0.60 -8.10
N GLY A 48 -18.62 0.19 -8.51
CA GLY A 48 -19.74 0.66 -7.69
C GLY A 48 -19.48 1.93 -6.88
N ALA A 49 -18.42 2.70 -7.21
CA ALA A 49 -18.25 4.03 -6.63
C ALA A 49 -19.10 5.07 -7.37
N GLU A 50 -19.55 6.06 -6.62
CA GLU A 50 -19.96 7.33 -7.19
C GLU A 50 -18.71 8.22 -7.36
N THR A 51 -18.49 8.79 -8.54
CA THR A 51 -17.36 9.69 -8.73
C THR A 51 -17.73 11.12 -8.37
N VAL A 52 -16.87 11.78 -7.60
CA VAL A 52 -17.00 13.19 -7.24
C VAL A 52 -15.80 13.96 -7.79
N ARG A 53 -16.07 15.14 -8.39
CA ARG A 53 -15.00 16.01 -8.87
C ARG A 53 -14.28 16.65 -7.70
N ALA A 54 -13.00 16.37 -7.56
CA ALA A 54 -12.11 17.04 -6.61
C ALA A 54 -10.66 16.98 -7.12
N ASP A 55 -9.91 18.04 -6.88
CA ASP A 55 -8.49 18.14 -7.17
C ASP A 55 -7.71 18.29 -5.86
N PHE A 56 -6.63 17.53 -5.69
CA PHE A 56 -5.82 17.59 -4.48
C PHE A 56 -5.04 18.90 -4.34
N ASP A 57 -4.92 19.69 -5.39
CA ASP A 57 -4.39 21.04 -5.36
C ASP A 57 -5.48 22.12 -5.15
N ASP A 58 -6.76 21.74 -5.08
CA ASP A 58 -7.91 22.62 -4.85
C ASP A 58 -8.66 22.24 -3.57
N VAL A 59 -8.29 22.86 -2.44
CA VAL A 59 -8.89 22.61 -1.12
C VAL A 59 -10.39 22.87 -1.11
N VAL A 60 -10.89 23.83 -1.94
CA VAL A 60 -12.32 24.16 -1.99
C VAL A 60 -13.11 22.99 -2.59
N SER A 61 -12.61 22.40 -3.69
CA SER A 61 -13.23 21.23 -4.31
C SER A 61 -13.16 20.00 -3.39
N LEU A 62 -12.06 19.82 -2.68
CA LEU A 62 -11.91 18.75 -1.69
C LEU A 62 -12.89 18.90 -0.52
N ALA A 63 -13.03 20.12 0.05
CA ALA A 63 -13.96 20.38 1.13
C ALA A 63 -15.42 20.19 0.70
N ALA A 64 -15.77 20.58 -0.52
CA ALA A 64 -17.10 20.33 -1.09
C ALA A 64 -17.41 18.83 -1.24
N ALA A 65 -16.41 18.03 -1.61
CA ALA A 65 -16.55 16.58 -1.65
C ALA A 65 -16.61 15.97 -0.23
N ALA A 66 -15.78 16.44 0.70
CA ALA A 66 -15.70 15.95 2.07
C ALA A 66 -17.01 16.15 2.86
N ARG A 67 -17.72 17.27 2.64
CA ARG A 67 -19.04 17.53 3.28
C ARG A 67 -20.12 16.50 2.94
N GLN A 68 -19.91 15.67 1.93
CA GLN A 68 -20.84 14.62 1.53
C GLN A 68 -20.55 13.27 2.21
N ALA A 69 -19.52 13.19 3.05
CA ALA A 69 -19.01 11.96 3.60
C ALA A 69 -18.97 11.96 5.14
N ASP A 70 -19.22 10.80 5.72
CA ASP A 70 -19.06 10.54 7.16
C ASP A 70 -17.58 10.33 7.52
N ALA A 71 -16.82 9.73 6.61
CA ALA A 71 -15.40 9.43 6.77
C ALA A 71 -14.62 9.63 5.47
N ILE A 72 -13.31 9.84 5.59
CA ILE A 72 -12.38 9.93 4.46
C ILE A 72 -11.36 8.79 4.57
N VAL A 73 -11.07 8.14 3.46
CA VAL A 73 -9.84 7.36 3.28
C VAL A 73 -8.92 8.12 2.33
N ALA A 74 -7.71 8.39 2.76
CA ALA A 74 -6.70 9.07 1.95
C ALA A 74 -5.47 8.19 1.77
N ALA A 75 -5.08 7.96 0.52
CA ALA A 75 -3.84 7.31 0.16
C ALA A 75 -2.89 8.31 -0.49
N GLY A 76 -1.60 8.20 -0.17
CA GLY A 76 -0.59 9.13 -0.68
C GLY A 76 -0.38 9.05 -2.19
N THR A 77 0.12 10.13 -2.76
CA THR A 77 0.32 10.33 -4.21
C THR A 77 1.79 10.33 -4.62
N ALA A 78 2.71 10.02 -3.71
CA ALA A 78 4.16 10.16 -3.91
C ALA A 78 4.69 9.50 -5.20
N HIS A 79 4.20 8.32 -5.54
CA HIS A 79 4.62 7.61 -6.76
C HIS A 79 4.16 8.29 -8.06
N ALA A 80 3.04 9.00 -8.03
CA ALA A 80 2.47 9.64 -9.22
C ALA A 80 2.90 11.12 -9.34
N ALA A 81 3.09 11.81 -8.22
CA ALA A 81 3.28 13.26 -8.17
C ALA A 81 4.61 13.69 -7.54
N GLY A 82 5.36 12.75 -6.96
CA GLY A 82 6.60 13.00 -6.22
C GLY A 82 6.38 13.44 -4.78
N PRO A 83 7.44 13.41 -3.93
CA PRO A 83 7.33 13.67 -2.49
C PRO A 83 6.80 15.05 -2.13
N ALA A 84 7.21 16.10 -2.84
CA ALA A 84 6.76 17.47 -2.55
C ALA A 84 5.26 17.66 -2.80
N ALA A 85 4.73 17.12 -3.90
CA ALA A 85 3.30 17.16 -4.20
C ALA A 85 2.51 16.27 -3.23
N ASP A 86 3.03 15.10 -2.87
CA ASP A 86 2.41 14.22 -1.89
C ASP A 86 2.20 14.92 -0.54
N GLY A 87 3.23 15.60 -0.03
CA GLY A 87 3.13 16.37 1.20
C GLY A 87 2.11 17.52 1.13
N ARG A 88 1.99 18.19 -0.02
CA ARG A 88 0.98 19.24 -0.24
C ARG A 88 -0.43 18.64 -0.33
N HIS A 89 -0.61 17.58 -1.13
CA HIS A 89 -1.89 16.89 -1.27
C HIS A 89 -2.40 16.34 0.06
N GLY A 90 -1.52 15.73 0.86
CA GLY A 90 -1.89 15.23 2.19
C GLY A 90 -2.42 16.35 3.09
N ARG A 91 -1.72 17.48 3.16
CA ARG A 91 -2.19 18.67 3.94
C ARG A 91 -3.52 19.19 3.42
N ASN A 92 -3.68 19.35 2.12
CA ASN A 92 -4.94 19.85 1.53
C ASN A 92 -6.13 18.92 1.84
N ILE A 93 -5.93 17.61 1.85
CA ILE A 93 -6.96 16.64 2.24
C ILE A 93 -7.31 16.79 3.73
N ILE A 94 -6.31 16.99 4.60
CA ILE A 94 -6.52 17.21 6.04
C ILE A 94 -7.28 18.50 6.29
N ASP A 95 -6.93 19.60 5.61
CA ASP A 95 -7.62 20.87 5.71
C ASP A 95 -9.08 20.77 5.25
N ALA A 96 -9.33 20.05 4.16
CA ALA A 96 -10.68 19.77 3.67
C ALA A 96 -11.48 18.91 4.66
N ALA A 97 -10.86 17.90 5.26
CA ALA A 97 -11.47 17.07 6.30
C ALA A 97 -11.86 17.91 7.52
N LYS A 98 -10.96 18.81 7.96
CA LYS A 98 -11.22 19.74 9.07
C LYS A 98 -12.37 20.70 8.75
N ALA A 99 -12.35 21.32 7.56
CA ALA A 99 -13.39 22.27 7.13
C ALA A 99 -14.77 21.61 6.91
N ALA A 100 -14.81 20.32 6.71
CA ALA A 100 -16.02 19.51 6.57
C ALA A 100 -16.45 18.83 7.88
N GLU A 101 -15.67 18.98 8.96
CA GLU A 101 -15.91 18.37 10.28
C GLU A 101 -16.15 16.85 10.18
N VAL A 102 -15.38 16.15 9.33
CA VAL A 102 -15.56 14.70 9.13
C VAL A 102 -15.30 13.94 10.43
N ASN A 103 -16.08 12.91 10.66
CA ASN A 103 -15.99 12.11 11.89
C ASN A 103 -14.73 11.25 11.96
N HIS A 104 -14.11 10.90 10.84
CA HIS A 104 -12.93 10.05 10.79
C HIS A 104 -12.14 10.20 9.49
N LEU A 105 -10.83 10.42 9.60
CA LEU A 105 -9.89 10.37 8.49
C LEU A 105 -8.94 9.16 8.66
N VAL A 106 -9.03 8.16 7.79
CA VAL A 106 -8.06 7.07 7.71
C VAL A 106 -6.99 7.45 6.70
N TYR A 107 -5.77 7.68 7.17
CA TYR A 107 -4.64 8.05 6.32
C TYR A 107 -3.72 6.84 6.11
N ILE A 108 -3.61 6.38 4.86
CA ILE A 108 -2.69 5.29 4.48
C ILE A 108 -1.34 5.91 4.13
N THR A 109 -0.37 5.70 4.98
CA THR A 109 1.03 6.15 4.89
C THR A 109 1.96 5.00 4.50
N VAL A 110 3.15 4.94 5.09
CA VAL A 110 4.07 3.80 5.02
C VAL A 110 4.75 3.56 6.38
N ALA A 111 5.19 2.36 6.66
CA ALA A 111 6.03 2.06 7.82
C ALA A 111 7.33 2.88 7.80
N ASP A 112 7.92 3.10 8.98
CA ASP A 112 9.14 3.90 9.18
C ASP A 112 9.00 5.41 8.81
N ALA A 113 7.78 5.92 8.56
CA ALA A 113 7.50 7.34 8.39
C ALA A 113 7.11 8.05 9.70
N ASP A 114 7.29 7.42 10.85
CA ASP A 114 7.00 7.98 12.18
C ASP A 114 8.06 9.00 12.65
N ARG A 115 9.20 9.07 11.99
CA ARG A 115 10.35 9.92 12.30
C ARG A 115 11.05 10.43 11.04
N PRO A 116 11.87 11.49 11.13
CA PRO A 116 12.73 11.91 10.02
C PRO A 116 13.76 10.82 9.71
N THR A 117 13.95 10.52 8.43
CA THR A 117 14.83 9.45 7.94
C THR A 117 15.92 9.93 7.00
N GLY A 118 15.78 11.11 6.41
CA GLY A 118 16.59 11.61 5.31
C GLY A 118 16.19 11.03 3.94
N VAL A 119 15.20 10.14 3.91
CA VAL A 119 14.63 9.59 2.66
C VAL A 119 13.44 10.44 2.23
N PRO A 120 13.49 11.15 1.09
CA PRO A 120 12.49 12.17 0.73
C PRO A 120 11.04 11.67 0.73
N ILE A 121 10.81 10.43 0.29
CA ILE A 121 9.46 9.86 0.27
C ILE A 121 8.93 9.55 1.69
N LEU A 122 9.77 9.10 2.61
CA LEU A 122 9.40 8.84 3.99
C LEU A 122 9.22 10.16 4.75
N ASP A 123 10.12 11.11 4.54
CA ASP A 123 10.07 12.42 5.21
C ASP A 123 8.86 13.24 4.77
N SER A 124 8.42 13.12 3.51
CA SER A 124 7.16 13.74 3.06
C SER A 124 5.96 13.15 3.78
N LYS A 125 5.92 11.83 3.99
CA LYS A 125 4.89 11.14 4.76
C LYS A 125 4.90 11.54 6.23
N HIS A 126 6.10 11.56 6.83
CA HIS A 126 6.29 12.04 8.20
C HIS A 126 5.70 13.43 8.40
N ALA A 127 6.00 14.37 7.51
CA ALA A 127 5.48 15.73 7.59
C ALA A 127 3.94 15.78 7.51
N VAL A 128 3.30 14.93 6.71
CA VAL A 128 1.83 14.83 6.65
C VAL A 128 1.28 14.20 7.91
N GLU A 129 1.90 13.15 8.45
CA GLU A 129 1.48 12.53 9.72
C GLU A 129 1.55 13.53 10.88
N GLN A 130 2.62 14.33 10.99
CA GLN A 130 2.75 15.37 12.01
C GLN A 130 1.67 16.44 11.87
N TYR A 131 1.40 16.87 10.64
CA TYR A 131 0.33 17.82 10.35
C TYR A 131 -1.05 17.27 10.74
N LEU A 132 -1.33 16.01 10.43
CA LEU A 132 -2.57 15.33 10.78
C LEU A 132 -2.76 15.27 12.29
N ARG A 133 -1.75 14.85 13.04
CA ARG A 133 -1.80 14.79 14.51
C ARG A 133 -2.07 16.16 15.16
N SER A 134 -1.53 17.25 14.58
CA SER A 134 -1.74 18.61 15.09
C SER A 134 -3.03 19.27 14.62
N SER A 135 -3.72 18.68 13.63
CA SER A 135 -4.88 19.31 12.97
C SER A 135 -6.15 19.34 13.82
N GLY A 136 -6.27 18.42 14.78
CA GLY A 136 -7.50 18.17 15.55
C GLY A 136 -8.55 17.32 14.81
N VAL A 137 -8.28 16.88 13.58
CA VAL A 137 -9.17 15.96 12.83
C VAL A 137 -9.14 14.57 13.49
N PRO A 138 -10.29 13.97 13.82
CA PRO A 138 -10.34 12.59 14.29
C PRO A 138 -9.75 11.65 13.22
N HIS A 139 -8.72 10.87 13.57
CA HIS A 139 -7.99 10.11 12.57
C HIS A 139 -7.45 8.77 13.07
N THR A 140 -7.11 7.91 12.13
CA THR A 140 -6.26 6.72 12.30
C THR A 140 -5.25 6.68 11.17
N ILE A 141 -3.99 6.38 11.48
CA ILE A 141 -2.90 6.26 10.51
C ILE A 141 -2.60 4.78 10.32
N VAL A 142 -2.76 4.30 9.08
CA VAL A 142 -2.42 2.93 8.67
C VAL A 142 -1.10 2.97 7.91
N ALA A 143 -0.09 2.27 8.42
CA ALA A 143 1.27 2.32 7.92
C ALA A 143 1.74 0.92 7.44
N PRO A 144 1.41 0.50 6.20
CA PRO A 144 1.88 -0.75 5.66
C PRO A 144 3.39 -0.74 5.44
N VAL A 145 4.01 -1.90 5.62
CA VAL A 145 5.39 -2.20 5.20
C VAL A 145 5.48 -2.33 3.67
N TYR A 146 6.55 -2.91 3.15
CA TYR A 146 6.74 -3.12 1.71
C TYR A 146 5.60 -3.92 1.09
N LEU A 147 4.97 -3.39 0.04
CA LEU A 147 3.86 -4.07 -0.64
C LEU A 147 4.37 -5.19 -1.54
N MET A 148 3.79 -6.38 -1.45
CA MET A 148 4.14 -7.53 -2.31
C MET A 148 3.94 -7.22 -3.80
N GLU A 149 2.92 -6.41 -4.14
CA GLU A 149 2.65 -5.95 -5.50
C GLU A 149 3.72 -5.03 -6.09
N ASN A 150 4.68 -4.56 -5.29
CA ASN A 150 5.85 -3.82 -5.80
C ASN A 150 6.69 -4.68 -6.76
N LEU A 151 6.60 -6.00 -6.65
CA LEU A 151 7.17 -6.95 -7.61
C LEU A 151 6.80 -6.59 -9.07
N TRP A 152 5.58 -6.14 -9.30
CA TRP A 152 5.03 -5.82 -10.63
C TRP A 152 5.22 -4.37 -11.06
N ASN A 153 6.02 -3.59 -10.35
CA ASN A 153 6.28 -2.21 -10.73
C ASN A 153 7.13 -2.11 -12.01
N PRO A 154 6.94 -1.06 -12.84
CA PRO A 154 7.63 -0.93 -14.13
C PRO A 154 9.16 -0.98 -14.06
N TRP A 155 9.75 -0.51 -12.94
CA TRP A 155 11.22 -0.55 -12.77
C TRP A 155 11.78 -1.97 -12.58
N ASN A 156 10.92 -2.94 -12.29
CA ASN A 156 11.29 -4.35 -12.19
C ASN A 156 11.16 -5.10 -13.53
N ALA A 157 10.67 -4.43 -14.60
CA ALA A 157 10.37 -5.11 -15.86
C ALA A 157 11.60 -5.81 -16.47
N ALA A 158 12.77 -5.18 -16.43
CA ALA A 158 13.99 -5.77 -16.99
C ALA A 158 14.39 -7.08 -16.28
N ALA A 159 14.28 -7.13 -14.94
CA ALA A 159 14.56 -8.37 -14.20
C ALA A 159 13.52 -9.44 -14.51
N LEU A 160 12.24 -9.09 -14.53
CA LEU A 160 11.15 -10.02 -14.87
C LEU A 160 11.28 -10.56 -16.29
N ASP A 161 11.67 -9.71 -17.25
CA ASP A 161 11.93 -10.11 -18.64
C ASP A 161 13.15 -11.02 -18.77
N ALA A 162 14.12 -10.91 -17.88
CA ALA A 162 15.27 -11.80 -17.77
C ALA A 162 14.98 -13.10 -16.98
N GLY A 163 13.75 -13.31 -16.52
CA GLY A 163 13.37 -14.48 -15.72
C GLY A 163 13.86 -14.44 -14.27
N LEU A 164 14.24 -13.26 -13.76
CA LEU A 164 14.76 -13.07 -12.42
C LEU A 164 13.71 -12.45 -11.51
N LEU A 165 13.68 -12.87 -10.23
CA LEU A 165 12.82 -12.28 -9.21
C LEU A 165 13.49 -11.03 -8.64
N PRO A 166 12.92 -9.82 -8.83
CA PRO A 166 13.50 -8.60 -8.30
C PRO A 166 13.32 -8.49 -6.77
N SER A 167 14.30 -7.87 -6.12
CA SER A 167 14.26 -7.57 -4.69
C SER A 167 14.78 -6.15 -4.44
N PRO A 168 14.22 -5.40 -3.46
CA PRO A 168 14.75 -4.11 -3.05
C PRO A 168 15.93 -4.22 -2.09
N VAL A 169 16.22 -5.42 -1.58
CA VAL A 169 17.27 -5.72 -0.59
C VAL A 169 18.08 -6.94 -1.02
N SER A 170 19.21 -7.20 -0.35
CA SER A 170 20.05 -8.37 -0.63
C SER A 170 19.27 -9.70 -0.54
N PRO A 171 19.64 -10.72 -1.33
CA PRO A 171 18.83 -11.92 -1.50
C PRO A 171 18.49 -12.68 -0.22
N SER A 172 19.40 -12.69 0.75
CA SER A 172 19.23 -13.39 2.03
C SER A 172 18.57 -12.54 3.13
N ARG A 173 18.48 -11.22 2.92
CA ARG A 173 17.87 -10.33 3.93
C ARG A 173 16.38 -10.57 4.04
N LEU A 174 15.91 -10.72 5.28
CA LEU A 174 14.48 -10.78 5.56
C LEU A 174 13.84 -9.42 5.32
N LEU A 175 12.71 -9.42 4.64
CA LEU A 175 11.91 -8.24 4.33
C LEU A 175 10.47 -8.47 4.77
N GLN A 176 9.99 -7.62 5.67
CA GLN A 176 8.58 -7.62 6.03
C GLN A 176 7.74 -7.10 4.87
N GLN A 177 6.70 -7.82 4.53
CA GLN A 177 5.85 -7.56 3.38
C GLN A 177 4.37 -7.70 3.72
N ILE A 178 3.54 -7.05 2.90
CA ILE A 178 2.08 -7.14 3.02
C ILE A 178 1.44 -7.05 1.64
N PRO A 179 0.47 -7.90 1.29
CA PRO A 179 -0.30 -7.73 0.05
C PRO A 179 -1.29 -6.57 0.19
N VAL A 180 -1.60 -5.93 -0.93
CA VAL A 180 -2.61 -4.85 -0.97
C VAL A 180 -3.95 -5.31 -0.39
N ALA A 181 -4.35 -6.55 -0.64
CA ALA A 181 -5.60 -7.12 -0.11
C ALA A 181 -5.71 -6.98 1.42
N ASP A 182 -4.64 -7.25 2.16
CA ASP A 182 -4.62 -7.16 3.62
C ASP A 182 -4.66 -5.69 4.08
N VAL A 183 -3.97 -4.78 3.37
CA VAL A 183 -4.07 -3.34 3.65
C VAL A 183 -5.51 -2.85 3.49
N LEU A 184 -6.21 -3.32 2.45
CA LEU A 184 -7.61 -2.95 2.21
C LEU A 184 -8.54 -3.53 3.26
N ALA A 185 -8.36 -4.79 3.65
CA ALA A 185 -9.13 -5.45 4.68
C ALA A 185 -8.95 -4.75 6.04
N PHE A 186 -7.71 -4.41 6.38
CA PHE A 186 -7.38 -3.66 7.59
C PHE A 186 -7.97 -2.25 7.57
N THR A 187 -7.86 -1.52 6.45
CA THR A 187 -8.44 -0.19 6.29
C THR A 187 -9.97 -0.20 6.47
N ALA A 188 -10.65 -1.18 5.91
CA ALA A 188 -12.09 -1.35 6.11
C ALA A 188 -12.42 -1.66 7.58
N ARG A 189 -11.63 -2.50 8.26
CA ARG A 189 -11.77 -2.79 9.68
C ARG A 189 -11.59 -1.53 10.55
N VAL A 190 -10.63 -0.67 10.22
CA VAL A 190 -10.41 0.63 10.90
C VAL A 190 -11.64 1.53 10.79
N LEU A 191 -12.26 1.62 9.61
CA LEU A 191 -13.48 2.40 9.41
C LEU A 191 -14.67 1.86 10.23
N GLU A 192 -14.78 0.54 10.34
CA GLU A 192 -15.88 -0.15 11.04
C GLU A 192 -15.70 -0.19 12.57
N SER A 193 -14.47 -0.03 13.05
CA SER A 193 -14.11 -0.05 14.47
C SER A 193 -13.35 1.21 14.88
N ARG A 194 -13.86 2.36 14.43
CA ARG A 194 -13.27 3.67 14.63
C ARG A 194 -12.82 3.91 16.07
N ASP A 195 -13.69 3.67 17.03
CA ASP A 195 -13.47 4.05 18.43
C ASP A 195 -12.34 3.24 19.08
N ASP A 196 -12.11 2.01 18.60
CA ASP A 196 -11.02 1.13 19.08
C ASP A 196 -9.63 1.55 18.55
N MET A 197 -9.59 2.35 17.46
CA MET A 197 -8.34 2.68 16.75
C MET A 197 -8.15 4.18 16.53
N LEU A 198 -8.99 5.01 17.16
CA LEU A 198 -8.93 6.47 17.01
C LEU A 198 -7.61 7.01 17.58
N ALA A 199 -6.99 7.93 16.83
CA ALA A 199 -5.70 8.56 17.13
C ALA A 199 -4.49 7.60 17.13
N GLU A 200 -4.67 6.33 16.74
CA GLU A 200 -3.56 5.39 16.61
C GLU A 200 -2.81 5.55 15.28
N ARG A 201 -1.53 5.22 15.32
CA ARG A 201 -0.70 4.89 14.16
C ARG A 201 -0.35 3.41 14.23
N ILE A 202 -0.81 2.66 13.25
CA ILE A 202 -0.70 1.20 13.26
C ILE A 202 0.15 0.77 12.07
N GLU A 203 1.33 0.23 12.35
CA GLU A 203 2.14 -0.43 11.32
C GLU A 203 1.61 -1.83 11.07
N ILE A 204 1.49 -2.20 9.80
CA ILE A 204 0.93 -3.50 9.40
C ILE A 204 1.86 -4.24 8.46
N ALA A 205 2.07 -5.53 8.77
CA ALA A 205 2.82 -6.50 7.99
C ALA A 205 2.11 -7.85 8.04
N SER A 206 2.16 -8.60 6.95
CA SER A 206 1.54 -9.93 6.88
C SER A 206 2.56 -11.05 6.95
N ASP A 207 3.75 -10.87 6.39
CA ASP A 207 4.78 -11.90 6.31
C ASP A 207 6.18 -11.30 6.33
N GLU A 208 7.17 -12.14 6.59
CA GLU A 208 8.58 -11.78 6.55
C GLU A 208 9.36 -12.87 5.83
N VAL A 209 9.83 -12.58 4.61
CA VAL A 209 10.56 -13.53 3.77
C VAL A 209 11.75 -12.88 3.09
N SER A 210 12.83 -13.63 2.88
CA SER A 210 13.93 -13.20 2.02
C SER A 210 13.58 -13.40 0.54
N ALA A 211 14.30 -12.70 -0.36
CA ALA A 211 14.11 -12.89 -1.79
C ALA A 211 14.44 -14.32 -2.24
N GLU A 212 15.42 -14.98 -1.61
CA GLU A 212 15.72 -16.40 -1.84
C GLU A 212 14.56 -17.31 -1.45
N GLN A 213 13.91 -17.05 -0.30
CA GLN A 213 12.72 -17.79 0.11
C GLN A 213 11.56 -17.56 -0.86
N ALA A 214 11.32 -16.32 -1.27
CA ALA A 214 10.33 -15.97 -2.27
C ALA A 214 10.59 -16.67 -3.62
N ALA A 215 11.85 -16.66 -4.09
CA ALA A 215 12.25 -17.35 -5.33
C ALA A 215 12.01 -18.87 -5.26
N ARG A 216 12.28 -19.51 -4.13
CA ARG A 216 11.96 -20.93 -3.92
C ARG A 216 10.45 -21.22 -3.98
N ILE A 217 9.63 -20.33 -3.40
CA ILE A 217 8.16 -20.44 -3.48
C ILE A 217 7.71 -20.34 -4.93
N VAL A 218 8.17 -19.32 -5.65
CA VAL A 218 7.80 -19.09 -7.06
C VAL A 218 8.31 -20.21 -7.96
N SER A 219 9.52 -20.73 -7.73
CA SER A 219 10.08 -21.85 -8.47
C SER A 219 9.20 -23.09 -8.38
N ARG A 220 8.69 -23.40 -7.18
CA ARG A 220 7.75 -24.53 -6.97
C ARG A 220 6.43 -24.32 -7.72
N LEU A 221 5.89 -23.11 -7.70
CA LEU A 221 4.64 -22.77 -8.40
C LEU A 221 4.78 -22.90 -9.92
N LEU A 222 5.95 -22.54 -10.46
CA LEU A 222 6.19 -22.55 -11.91
C LEU A 222 6.77 -23.88 -12.43
N GLY A 223 7.18 -24.80 -11.54
CA GLY A 223 7.85 -26.04 -11.92
C GLY A 223 9.22 -25.82 -12.61
N ARG A 224 9.84 -24.64 -12.42
CA ARG A 224 11.16 -24.29 -12.96
C ARG A 224 11.94 -23.44 -11.95
N GLN A 225 13.26 -23.44 -12.06
CA GLN A 225 14.10 -22.61 -11.21
C GLN A 225 13.92 -21.12 -11.53
N VAL A 226 13.80 -20.29 -10.49
CA VAL A 226 13.76 -18.83 -10.55
C VAL A 226 14.88 -18.31 -9.65
N ALA A 227 15.81 -17.55 -10.24
CA ALA A 227 16.87 -16.87 -9.49
C ALA A 227 16.44 -15.46 -9.06
N VAL A 228 17.13 -14.93 -8.07
CA VAL A 228 16.93 -13.55 -7.60
C VAL A 228 17.78 -12.62 -8.46
N ALA A 229 17.23 -11.45 -8.83
CA ALA A 229 17.97 -10.41 -9.49
C ALA A 229 19.00 -9.76 -8.54
N ASP A 230 20.11 -9.29 -9.10
CA ASP A 230 21.04 -8.46 -8.33
C ASP A 230 20.36 -7.14 -7.94
N HIS A 231 20.16 -6.92 -6.64
CA HIS A 231 19.51 -5.74 -6.08
C HIS A 231 20.34 -4.45 -6.26
N LEU A 232 21.64 -4.58 -6.55
CA LEU A 232 22.55 -3.46 -6.80
C LEU A 232 22.62 -3.07 -8.29
N ALA A 233 21.98 -3.81 -9.20
CA ALA A 233 22.04 -3.58 -10.63
C ALA A 233 21.34 -2.29 -11.13
N GLY A 234 20.61 -1.59 -10.25
CA GLY A 234 19.89 -0.34 -10.55
C GLY A 234 20.59 0.90 -10.01
N PRO A 235 20.08 2.11 -10.35
CA PRO A 235 20.54 3.34 -9.74
C PRO A 235 20.27 3.32 -8.22
N PRO A 236 21.14 3.96 -7.41
CA PRO A 236 20.96 4.03 -5.96
C PRO A 236 19.57 4.57 -5.59
N ASN A 237 18.85 3.84 -4.75
CA ASN A 237 17.55 4.24 -4.25
C ASN A 237 17.62 4.40 -2.72
N PRO A 238 17.51 5.63 -2.17
CA PRO A 238 17.63 5.85 -0.73
C PRO A 238 16.64 5.04 0.10
N LEU A 239 15.42 4.76 -0.43
CA LEU A 239 14.46 3.90 0.25
C LEU A 239 14.95 2.45 0.33
N PHE A 240 15.52 1.91 -0.75
CA PHE A 240 16.05 0.55 -0.75
C PHE A 240 17.30 0.41 0.11
N THR A 241 18.19 1.42 0.09
CA THR A 241 19.32 1.49 1.03
C THR A 241 18.85 1.44 2.48
N ARG A 242 17.81 2.21 2.81
CA ARG A 242 17.26 2.19 4.16
C ARG A 242 16.59 0.85 4.52
N LEU A 243 15.87 0.22 3.59
CA LEU A 243 15.32 -1.13 3.80
C LEU A 243 16.43 -2.16 4.01
N GLU A 244 17.57 -2.03 3.30
CA GLU A 244 18.75 -2.89 3.47
C GLU A 244 19.42 -2.68 4.83
N GLU A 245 19.61 -1.45 5.26
CA GLU A 245 20.35 -1.13 6.49
C GLU A 245 19.52 -1.28 7.76
N VAL A 246 18.28 -0.82 7.73
CA VAL A 246 17.40 -0.72 8.91
C VAL A 246 16.27 -1.74 8.85
N GLY A 247 15.56 -1.82 7.72
CA GLY A 247 14.36 -2.64 7.55
C GLY A 247 13.14 -2.07 8.30
N THR A 248 12.16 -2.95 8.56
CA THR A 248 10.99 -2.69 9.40
C THR A 248 10.90 -3.76 10.50
N ALA A 249 10.21 -3.46 11.60
CA ALA A 249 10.19 -4.33 12.79
C ALA A 249 8.78 -4.42 13.40
N VAL A 250 7.77 -4.70 12.57
CA VAL A 250 6.39 -4.93 13.02
C VAL A 250 6.31 -6.27 13.74
N ASP A 251 5.73 -6.29 14.95
CA ASP A 251 5.39 -7.56 15.63
C ASP A 251 4.15 -8.17 14.95
N ILE A 252 4.40 -8.96 13.89
CA ILE A 252 3.35 -9.63 13.09
C ILE A 252 2.49 -10.54 13.99
N ALA A 253 3.09 -11.21 14.96
CA ALA A 253 2.36 -12.10 15.85
C ALA A 253 1.41 -11.32 16.78
N ALA A 254 1.85 -10.20 17.33
CA ALA A 254 1.00 -9.32 18.12
C ALA A 254 -0.13 -8.70 17.28
N LEU A 255 0.19 -8.28 16.05
CA LEU A 255 -0.80 -7.74 15.11
C LEU A 255 -1.92 -8.76 14.81
N ARG A 256 -1.55 -10.01 14.53
CA ARG A 256 -2.50 -11.10 14.30
C ARG A 256 -3.35 -11.41 15.54
N ARG A 257 -2.76 -11.38 16.73
CA ARG A 257 -3.51 -11.57 18.00
C ARG A 257 -4.49 -10.44 18.27
N ARG A 258 -4.12 -9.20 17.92
CA ARG A 258 -4.97 -8.02 18.10
C ARG A 258 -6.15 -8.00 17.12
N HIS A 259 -5.96 -8.56 15.92
CA HIS A 259 -6.96 -8.56 14.85
C HIS A 259 -7.19 -9.99 14.33
N PRO A 260 -7.76 -10.90 15.16
CA PRO A 260 -7.91 -12.33 14.82
C PRO A 260 -9.01 -12.58 13.77
N ASP A 261 -9.87 -11.63 13.53
CA ASP A 261 -10.94 -11.63 12.54
C ASP A 261 -10.48 -11.30 11.12
N LEU A 262 -9.22 -10.86 10.97
CA LEU A 262 -8.62 -10.58 9.66
C LEU A 262 -7.80 -11.78 9.16
N VAL A 263 -7.90 -12.02 7.86
CA VAL A 263 -7.01 -12.95 7.16
C VAL A 263 -5.73 -12.18 6.81
N TRP A 264 -4.60 -12.71 7.26
CA TRP A 264 -3.27 -12.19 6.98
C TRP A 264 -2.54 -13.17 6.07
N HIS A 265 -2.33 -12.80 4.81
CA HIS A 265 -1.74 -13.69 3.81
C HIS A 265 -0.22 -13.71 3.90
N THR A 266 0.35 -14.92 3.83
CA THR A 266 1.79 -15.07 3.63
C THR A 266 2.17 -14.73 2.18
N PHE A 267 3.48 -14.58 1.91
CA PHE A 267 3.96 -14.44 0.54
C PHE A 267 3.55 -15.64 -0.33
N ALA A 268 3.52 -16.85 0.24
CA ALA A 268 3.08 -18.03 -0.47
C ALA A 268 1.59 -17.97 -0.85
N ASP A 269 0.72 -17.53 0.06
CA ASP A 269 -0.71 -17.35 -0.22
C ASP A 269 -0.92 -16.32 -1.32
N TRP A 270 -0.23 -15.18 -1.22
CA TRP A 270 -0.29 -14.14 -2.24
C TRP A 270 0.23 -14.62 -3.59
N ALA A 271 1.34 -15.35 -3.61
CA ALA A 271 1.95 -15.86 -4.85
C ALA A 271 1.03 -16.79 -5.63
N LEU A 272 0.17 -17.58 -4.95
CA LEU A 272 -0.84 -18.44 -5.60
C LEU A 272 -1.89 -17.65 -6.39
N THR A 273 -2.10 -16.38 -6.08
CA THR A 273 -3.10 -15.52 -6.74
C THR A 273 -2.53 -14.70 -7.90
N GLN A 274 -1.21 -14.77 -8.15
CA GLN A 274 -0.54 -13.91 -9.12
C GLN A 274 -0.49 -14.54 -10.52
N ASP A 275 -0.54 -13.66 -11.53
CA ASP A 275 -0.21 -14.03 -12.91
C ASP A 275 1.31 -13.97 -13.11
N TRP A 276 1.93 -15.13 -13.01
CA TRP A 276 3.38 -15.31 -13.20
C TRP A 276 3.82 -15.29 -14.66
N GLY A 277 2.92 -15.21 -15.65
CA GLY A 277 3.27 -15.04 -17.06
C GLY A 277 4.08 -13.77 -17.35
N ARG A 278 4.13 -12.84 -16.38
CA ARG A 278 5.00 -11.65 -16.43
C ARG A 278 6.47 -11.95 -16.14
N LEU A 279 6.76 -13.04 -15.44
CA LEU A 279 8.11 -13.55 -15.19
C LEU A 279 8.49 -14.50 -16.33
N LYS A 280 9.21 -13.99 -17.33
CA LYS A 280 9.58 -14.76 -18.50
C LYS A 280 10.50 -15.93 -18.16
N GLU A 281 10.60 -16.91 -19.06
CA GLU A 281 11.63 -17.93 -18.98
C GLU A 281 12.98 -17.28 -19.29
N GLY A 282 13.90 -17.32 -18.33
CA GLY A 282 15.27 -16.84 -18.50
C GLY A 282 16.23 -18.01 -18.50
N ASP A 283 17.37 -17.84 -19.14
CA ASP A 283 18.49 -18.76 -18.99
C ASP A 283 19.08 -18.59 -17.59
N VAL A 284 18.89 -19.59 -16.74
CA VAL A 284 19.53 -19.62 -15.40
C VAL A 284 21.03 -19.84 -15.63
N PRO A 285 21.93 -18.95 -15.15
CA PRO A 285 23.36 -19.16 -15.29
C PRO A 285 23.75 -20.51 -14.67
N PRO A 286 24.58 -21.32 -15.33
CA PRO A 286 25.07 -22.58 -14.77
C PRO A 286 25.93 -22.28 -13.51
N GLY A 287 25.53 -22.81 -12.35
CA GLY A 287 26.27 -22.67 -11.10
C GLY A 287 25.45 -22.46 -9.82
N CYS A 288 24.13 -22.48 -9.89
CA CYS A 288 23.27 -22.40 -8.72
C CYS A 288 22.59 -23.76 -8.43
N ASP A 289 23.42 -24.81 -8.26
CA ASP A 289 22.96 -26.13 -7.79
C ASP A 289 22.63 -26.02 -6.29
N THR A 290 21.39 -25.69 -5.97
CA THR A 290 20.84 -26.07 -4.68
C THR A 290 20.15 -27.39 -4.87
N GLU A 291 20.77 -28.45 -4.37
CA GLU A 291 20.15 -29.77 -4.27
C GLU A 291 18.75 -29.64 -3.69
N VAL A 292 17.76 -30.03 -4.48
CA VAL A 292 16.39 -30.23 -4.02
C VAL A 292 16.38 -31.46 -3.15
N GLY A 293 16.82 -31.32 -1.91
CA GLY A 293 16.67 -32.34 -0.88
C GLY A 293 15.17 -32.54 -0.65
N GLY A 294 14.70 -33.76 -0.94
CA GLY A 294 13.32 -34.15 -0.72
C GLY A 294 12.93 -34.09 0.75
N TRP A 295 11.75 -33.55 0.98
CA TRP A 295 10.78 -33.88 2.05
C TRP A 295 9.38 -33.64 1.54
#